data_f884f3bed86565576c9074844fb09e6e
#
_entry.id   f884f3bed86565576c9074844fb09e6e
#
_cell.length_a   1.000
_cell.length_b   1.000
_cell.length_c   1.000
_cell.angle_alpha   90.00
_cell.angle_beta   90.00
_cell.angle_gamma   90.00
#
_symmetry.space_group_name_H-M   'P 1'
#
loop_
_entity.id
_entity.type
_entity.pdbx_description
1 polymer ?
#
loop_
_entity_poly.entity_id
_entity_poly.type
_entity_poly.pdbx_seq_one_letter_code
_entity_poly.pdbx_strand_id
1 'polypeptide(L)' 'MKTFEIKPLKPKRGSVYKYRLYVNGLAKTCYETLDDAQEHVAILTYLELNKSEA' A
#
# COMPACT_ATOMS: atom_id res chain seq x y z
N MET A 1 -0.40 9.23 13.60
CA MET A 1 -0.77 7.90 13.06
C MET A 1 -0.75 7.94 11.54
N LYS A 2 -0.18 6.91 10.93
CA LYS A 2 -0.10 6.88 9.46
C LYS A 2 -1.41 6.41 8.85
N THR A 3 -1.77 6.99 7.73
CA THR A 3 -2.92 6.53 6.96
C THR A 3 -2.43 5.74 5.75
N PHE A 4 -3.11 4.66 5.44
CA PHE A 4 -2.80 3.81 4.30
C PHE A 4 -3.97 3.79 3.35
N GLU A 5 -3.68 3.94 2.07
CA GLU A 5 -4.72 4.02 1.07
C GLU A 5 -4.26 3.29 -0.19
N ILE A 6 -5.13 2.46 -0.74
CA ILE A 6 -4.84 1.73 -1.96
C ILE A 6 -5.72 2.28 -3.06
N LYS A 7 -5.11 2.72 -4.16
CA LYS A 7 -5.84 3.27 -5.30
C LYS A 7 -5.52 2.47 -6.56
N PRO A 8 -6.52 2.22 -7.40
CA PRO A 8 -6.27 1.54 -8.67
C PRO A 8 -5.48 2.43 -9.62
N LEU A 9 -4.61 1.81 -10.38
CA LEU A 9 -3.83 2.50 -11.41
C LEU A 9 -4.49 2.28 -12.76
N LYS A 10 -4.36 3.26 -13.65
CA LYS A 10 -4.83 3.11 -15.02
C LYS A 10 -3.95 2.10 -15.75
N PRO A 11 -4.53 1.26 -16.60
CA PRO A 11 -3.75 0.33 -17.40
C PRO A 11 -2.71 1.09 -18.22
N LYS A 12 -1.48 0.60 -18.20
CA LYS A 12 -0.39 1.24 -18.92
C LYS A 12 0.41 0.17 -19.65
N ARG A 13 0.71 0.42 -20.90
CA ARG A 13 1.47 -0.51 -21.71
C ARG A 13 2.83 -0.76 -21.06
N GLY A 14 3.18 -2.03 -20.90
CA GLY A 14 4.45 -2.42 -20.32
C GLY A 14 4.50 -2.44 -18.82
N SER A 15 3.40 -2.07 -18.15
CA SER A 15 3.34 -2.10 -16.71
C SER A 15 2.49 -3.24 -16.23
N VAL A 16 2.98 -3.99 -15.23
CA VAL A 16 2.22 -5.08 -14.60
C VAL A 16 1.50 -4.60 -13.35
N TYR A 17 1.80 -3.41 -12.88
CA TYR A 17 1.23 -2.90 -11.64
C TYR A 17 -0.17 -2.35 -11.88
N LYS A 18 -1.11 -2.73 -11.02
CA LYS A 18 -2.50 -2.33 -11.11
C LYS A 18 -2.97 -1.50 -9.93
N TYR A 19 -2.22 -1.49 -8.83
CA TYR A 19 -2.60 -0.78 -7.62
C TYR A 19 -1.40 -0.06 -7.03
N ARG A 20 -1.66 1.03 -6.35
CA ARG A 20 -0.61 1.81 -5.69
C ARG A 20 -1.00 2.10 -4.26
N LEU A 21 -0.03 1.94 -3.36
CA LEU A 21 -0.21 2.26 -1.95
C LEU A 21 0.26 3.68 -1.68
N TYR A 22 -0.60 4.43 -0.99
CA TYR A 22 -0.27 5.76 -0.51
C TYR A 22 -0.19 5.74 1.01
N VAL A 23 0.86 6.32 1.55
CA VAL A 23 1.05 6.46 2.99
C VAL A 23 1.08 7.95 3.30
N ASN A 24 0.12 8.41 4.10
CA ASN A 24 -0.05 9.84 4.42
C ASN A 24 -0.16 10.70 3.14
N GLY A 25 -0.80 10.16 2.11
CA GLY A 25 -0.98 10.87 0.85
C GLY A 25 0.20 10.79 -0.11
N LEU A 26 1.27 10.11 0.28
CA LEU A 26 2.46 9.98 -0.56
C LEU A 26 2.54 8.58 -1.16
N ALA A 27 2.78 8.51 -2.47
CA ALA A 27 2.94 7.22 -3.14
C ALA A 27 4.18 6.50 -2.63
N LYS A 28 4.01 5.24 -2.23
CA LYS A 28 5.12 4.43 -1.69
C LYS A 28 5.51 3.29 -2.61
N THR A 29 4.55 2.44 -2.95
CA THR A 29 4.88 1.24 -3.74
C THR A 29 3.69 0.83 -4.59
N CYS A 30 3.95 -0.04 -5.54
CA CYS A 30 2.93 -0.54 -6.46
C CYS A 30 2.79 -2.04 -6.31
N TYR A 31 1.63 -2.57 -6.67
CA TYR A 31 1.32 -3.99 -6.55
C TYR A 31 0.59 -4.48 -7.81
N GLU A 32 0.80 -5.75 -8.13
CA GLU A 32 0.14 -6.36 -9.27
C GLU A 32 -1.30 -6.75 -8.97
N THR A 33 -1.60 -7.10 -7.72
CA THR A 33 -2.93 -7.53 -7.32
C THR A 33 -3.39 -6.77 -6.08
N LEU A 34 -4.71 -6.72 -5.90
CA LEU A 34 -5.29 -6.10 -4.72
C LEU A 34 -4.95 -6.88 -3.46
N ASP A 35 -4.91 -8.21 -3.56
CA ASP A 35 -4.56 -9.06 -2.42
C ASP A 35 -3.17 -8.73 -1.89
N ASP A 36 -2.20 -8.58 -2.79
CA ASP A 36 -0.84 -8.22 -2.41
C ASP A 36 -0.82 -6.86 -1.70
N ALA A 37 -1.55 -5.89 -2.24
CA ALA A 37 -1.61 -4.57 -1.63
C ALA A 37 -2.22 -4.63 -0.23
N GLN A 38 -3.33 -5.34 -0.07
CA GLN A 38 -4.00 -5.45 1.21
C GLN A 38 -3.15 -6.19 2.24
N GLU A 39 -2.46 -7.23 1.82
CA GLU A 39 -1.56 -7.96 2.71
C GLU A 39 -0.44 -7.05 3.22
N HIS A 40 0.15 -6.28 2.34
CA HIS A 40 1.23 -5.37 2.74
C HIS A 40 0.71 -4.29 3.69
N VAL A 41 -0.48 -3.75 3.43
CA VAL A 41 -1.09 -2.75 4.31
C VAL A 41 -1.34 -3.35 5.70
N ALA A 42 -1.80 -4.61 5.77
CA ALA A 42 -2.02 -5.28 7.05
C ALA A 42 -0.72 -5.40 7.83
N ILE A 43 0.37 -5.76 7.15
CA ILE A 43 1.70 -5.86 7.79
C ILE A 43 2.16 -4.49 8.28
N LEU A 44 2.02 -3.47 7.46
CA LEU A 44 2.45 -2.12 7.84
C LEU A 44 1.62 -1.59 9.00
N THR A 45 0.33 -1.87 9.01
CA THR A 45 -0.55 -1.46 10.12
C THR A 45 -0.13 -2.15 11.42
N TYR A 46 0.16 -3.43 11.34
CA TYR A 46 0.61 -4.19 12.50
C TYR A 46 1.91 -3.61 13.07
N LEU A 47 2.88 -3.32 12.18
CA LEU A 47 4.15 -2.75 12.62
C LEU A 47 3.97 -1.36 13.22
N GLU A 48 3.06 -0.56 12.69
CA GLU A 48 2.79 0.77 13.21
C GLU A 48 2.18 0.69 14.61
N LEU A 49 1.27 -0.25 14.85
CA LEU A 49 0.66 -0.44 16.15
C LEU A 49 1.70 -0.91 17.18
N ASN A 50 2.57 -1.83 16.80
CA ASN A 50 3.62 -2.31 17.70
C ASN A 50 4.65 -1.23 18.00
N LYS A 51 4.91 -0.38 17.03
CA LYS A 51 5.89 0.70 17.21
C LYS A 51 5.46 1.67 18.30
N SER A 52 4.17 1.88 18.47
CA SER A 52 3.67 2.83 19.46
C SER A 52 3.80 2.32 20.89
N GLU A 53 4.13 1.06 21.08
CA GLU A 53 4.33 0.48 22.41
C GLU A 53 5.79 0.54 22.87
N ALA A 54 6.67 0.88 22.02
CA ALA A 54 8.10 0.90 22.33
C ALA A 54 8.51 2.04 23.26
#